data_e941ab4c4bbd7466d9af7cabb975223a
#
_entry.id   e941ab4c4bbd7466d9af7cabb975223a
#
_cell.length_a   1.000
_cell.length_b   1.000
_cell.length_c   1.000
_cell.angle_alpha   90.00
_cell.angle_beta   90.00
_cell.angle_gamma   90.00
#
_symmetry.space_group_name_H-M   'P 1'
#
loop_
_entity.id
_entity.type
_entity.pdbx_description
1 polymer ?
#
loop_
_entity_poly.entity_id
_entity_poly.type
_entity_poly.pdbx_seq_one_letter_code
_entity_poly.pdbx_strand_id
1 'polypeptide(L)'
;MRVPSLVVPTLLFGFAATASAADAQEAFPAVGHVYEAHFSADTVFKLDFTQAGQMTYTSLAGPTRGKVETVHYTAVPVQPPAFMVYWREADGTCVVHVENFGRGHVWTNIALPGGEFVHLDGELKQVR
;
A
#
# COMPACT_ATOMS: atom_id res chain seq x y z
N MET A 1 7.83 -70.98 37.59
CA MET A 1 7.08 -69.77 37.82
C MET A 1 7.31 -68.82 36.63
N ARG A 2 6.32 -68.67 35.74
CA ARG A 2 6.43 -67.78 34.56
C ARG A 2 5.79 -66.48 34.90
N VAL A 3 6.56 -65.39 34.85
CA VAL A 3 6.07 -64.00 35.00
C VAL A 3 5.51 -63.55 33.66
N PRO A 4 4.27 -63.09 33.60
CA PRO A 4 3.76 -62.54 32.34
C PRO A 4 4.33 -61.15 32.08
N SER A 5 4.93 -60.96 30.90
CA SER A 5 5.38 -59.66 30.40
C SER A 5 4.16 -58.78 30.09
N LEU A 6 4.07 -57.69 30.79
CA LEU A 6 3.11 -56.66 30.54
C LEU A 6 3.56 -55.80 29.33
N VAL A 7 2.91 -55.96 28.21
CA VAL A 7 3.11 -55.09 27.04
C VAL A 7 2.30 -53.83 27.26
N VAL A 8 2.97 -52.71 27.49
CA VAL A 8 2.35 -51.37 27.55
C VAL A 8 2.27 -50.82 26.11
N PRO A 9 1.10 -50.55 25.61
CA PRO A 9 1.00 -49.86 24.29
C PRO A 9 1.34 -48.36 24.48
N THR A 10 2.42 -47.94 23.85
CA THR A 10 2.77 -46.54 23.74
C THR A 10 1.83 -45.85 22.75
N LEU A 11 0.89 -45.06 23.28
CA LEU A 11 0.08 -44.16 22.43
C LEU A 11 0.98 -43.00 21.98
N LEU A 12 1.34 -43.01 20.72
CA LEU A 12 1.89 -41.82 20.07
C LEU A 12 0.73 -40.82 19.83
N PHE A 13 0.67 -39.78 20.66
CA PHE A 13 -0.13 -38.58 20.33
C PHE A 13 0.61 -37.80 19.26
N GLY A 14 0.17 -37.95 18.00
CA GLY A 14 0.59 -37.08 16.93
C GLY A 14 -0.01 -35.68 17.16
N PHE A 15 0.80 -34.72 17.57
CA PHE A 15 0.43 -33.31 17.49
C PHE A 15 0.38 -32.93 16.01
N ALA A 16 -0.81 -32.84 15.47
CA ALA A 16 -1.04 -32.13 14.21
C ALA A 16 -0.82 -30.65 14.49
N ALA A 17 0.36 -30.15 14.12
CA ALA A 17 0.59 -28.71 14.06
C ALA A 17 -0.32 -28.17 12.94
N THR A 18 -1.45 -27.57 13.31
CA THR A 18 -2.21 -26.74 12.39
C THR A 18 -1.33 -25.53 12.10
N ALA A 19 -0.69 -25.53 10.92
CA ALA A 19 -0.09 -24.34 10.37
C ALA A 19 -1.21 -23.31 10.24
N SER A 20 -1.20 -22.27 11.10
CA SER A 20 -2.00 -21.09 10.91
C SER A 20 -1.60 -20.52 9.54
N ALA A 21 -2.52 -20.52 8.58
CA ALA A 21 -2.32 -19.75 7.36
C ALA A 21 -2.12 -18.31 7.82
N ALA A 22 -0.88 -17.81 7.74
CA ALA A 22 -0.61 -16.38 7.89
C ALA A 22 -1.54 -15.70 6.88
N ASP A 23 -2.42 -14.79 7.34
CA ASP A 23 -3.28 -14.02 6.47
C ASP A 23 -2.39 -13.44 5.38
N ALA A 24 -2.56 -13.92 4.14
CA ALA A 24 -1.80 -13.42 3.01
C ALA A 24 -2.21 -11.97 2.85
N GLN A 25 -1.35 -11.03 3.27
CA GLN A 25 -1.59 -9.61 3.10
C GLN A 25 -1.82 -9.36 1.62
N GLU A 26 -2.98 -8.77 1.30
CA GLU A 26 -3.35 -8.50 -0.07
C GLU A 26 -2.31 -7.59 -0.73
N ALA A 27 -1.83 -8.01 -1.91
CA ALA A 27 -0.77 -7.30 -2.62
C ALA A 27 -1.27 -5.93 -3.10
N PHE A 28 -0.45 -4.90 -2.90
CA PHE A 28 -0.74 -3.55 -3.38
C PHE A 28 -0.75 -3.52 -4.91
N PRO A 29 -1.89 -3.18 -5.55
CA PRO A 29 -2.08 -3.35 -7.00
C PRO A 29 -1.16 -2.47 -7.85
N ALA A 30 -0.66 -1.35 -7.31
CA ALA A 30 0.12 -0.40 -8.09
C ALA A 30 1.58 -0.82 -8.30
N VAL A 31 2.09 -1.81 -7.56
CA VAL A 31 3.48 -2.28 -7.72
C VAL A 31 3.73 -2.74 -9.16
N GLY A 32 4.76 -2.17 -9.78
CA GLY A 32 5.13 -2.45 -11.18
C GLY A 32 4.37 -1.62 -12.21
N HIS A 33 3.52 -0.69 -11.79
CA HIS A 33 2.66 0.11 -12.65
C HIS A 33 2.86 1.60 -12.47
N VAL A 34 2.35 2.36 -13.43
CA VAL A 34 2.31 3.83 -13.41
C VAL A 34 0.86 4.27 -13.47
N TYR A 35 0.50 5.18 -12.58
CA TYR A 35 -0.82 5.80 -12.50
C TYR A 35 -0.73 7.30 -12.70
N GLU A 36 -1.84 7.92 -13.05
CA GLU A 36 -2.04 9.36 -12.96
C GLU A 36 -3.18 9.65 -11.98
N ALA A 37 -2.94 10.61 -11.09
CA ALA A 37 -3.94 11.15 -10.18
C ALA A 37 -4.37 12.53 -10.66
N HIS A 38 -5.63 12.67 -11.06
CA HIS A 38 -6.23 13.89 -11.61
C HIS A 38 -7.18 14.50 -10.60
N PHE A 39 -6.75 15.56 -9.92
CA PHE A 39 -7.57 16.28 -8.93
C PHE A 39 -8.28 17.50 -9.52
N SER A 40 -7.61 18.22 -10.43
CA SER A 40 -8.15 19.34 -11.21
C SER A 40 -7.32 19.53 -12.48
N ALA A 41 -7.70 20.49 -13.31
CA ALA A 41 -6.92 20.85 -14.50
C ALA A 41 -5.48 21.28 -14.18
N ASP A 42 -5.28 21.90 -13.01
CA ASP A 42 -3.99 22.42 -12.56
C ASP A 42 -3.29 21.53 -11.52
N THR A 43 -3.89 20.39 -11.20
CA THR A 43 -3.37 19.47 -10.16
C THR A 43 -3.45 18.04 -10.65
N VAL A 44 -2.41 17.64 -11.37
CA VAL A 44 -2.26 16.30 -11.95
C VAL A 44 -0.87 15.77 -11.63
N PHE A 45 -0.81 14.55 -11.13
CA PHE A 45 0.44 13.88 -10.78
C PHE A 45 0.54 12.52 -11.47
N LYS A 46 1.72 12.23 -12.01
CA LYS A 46 2.11 10.87 -12.38
C LYS A 46 2.72 10.20 -11.14
N LEU A 47 2.27 9.00 -10.85
CA LEU A 47 2.72 8.16 -9.74
C LEU A 47 3.34 6.88 -10.31
N ASP A 48 4.65 6.78 -10.23
CA ASP A 48 5.41 5.64 -10.77
C ASP A 48 5.80 4.69 -9.62
N PHE A 49 5.14 3.53 -9.56
CA PHE A 49 5.36 2.48 -8.56
C PHE A 49 6.17 1.31 -9.12
N THR A 50 6.94 1.50 -10.17
CA THR A 50 7.69 0.42 -10.83
C THR A 50 8.73 -0.24 -9.91
N GLN A 51 9.16 0.46 -8.86
CA GLN A 51 10.00 -0.11 -7.80
C GLN A 51 9.18 -0.35 -6.53
N ALA A 52 9.26 -1.56 -5.98
CA ALA A 52 8.57 -1.90 -4.74
C ALA A 52 9.07 -1.03 -3.56
N GLY A 53 8.14 -0.47 -2.79
CA GLY A 53 8.44 0.40 -1.64
C GLY A 53 8.91 1.81 -1.99
N GLN A 54 9.10 2.12 -3.27
CA GLN A 54 9.45 3.46 -3.77
C GLN A 54 8.45 3.93 -4.82
N MET A 55 8.11 5.21 -4.75
CA MET A 55 7.26 5.85 -5.74
C MET A 55 7.94 7.14 -6.19
N THR A 56 8.02 7.33 -7.51
CA THR A 56 8.44 8.61 -8.08
C THR A 56 7.23 9.35 -8.56
N TYR A 57 6.94 10.50 -7.95
CA TYR A 57 5.88 11.35 -8.47
C TYR A 57 6.43 12.47 -9.35
N THR A 58 5.65 12.85 -10.34
CA THR A 58 5.93 13.98 -11.23
C THR A 58 4.68 14.85 -11.30
N SER A 59 4.81 16.13 -11.00
CA SER A 59 3.73 17.09 -11.24
C SER A 59 3.61 17.36 -12.73
N LEU A 60 2.44 17.12 -13.30
CA LEU A 60 2.18 17.25 -14.75
C LEU A 60 1.50 18.56 -15.12
N ALA A 61 0.96 19.30 -14.15
CA ALA A 61 0.18 20.51 -14.41
C ALA A 61 0.41 21.58 -13.32
N GLY A 62 -0.07 22.78 -13.60
CA GLY A 62 -0.11 23.88 -12.66
C GLY A 62 1.25 24.49 -12.29
N PRO A 63 1.31 25.23 -11.16
CA PRO A 63 2.51 25.96 -10.76
C PRO A 63 3.71 25.07 -10.43
N THR A 64 3.48 23.83 -10.05
CA THR A 64 4.53 22.85 -9.69
C THR A 64 4.90 21.92 -10.85
N ARG A 65 4.38 22.15 -12.04
CA ARG A 65 4.66 21.32 -13.22
C ARG A 65 6.16 21.10 -13.41
N GLY A 66 6.54 19.85 -13.57
CA GLY A 66 7.93 19.42 -13.75
C GLY A 66 8.65 19.07 -12.44
N LYS A 67 8.04 19.32 -11.26
CA LYS A 67 8.60 18.82 -10.00
C LYS A 67 8.58 17.31 -10.01
N VAL A 68 9.71 16.69 -9.67
CA VAL A 68 9.89 15.24 -9.57
C VAL A 68 10.53 14.91 -8.23
N GLU A 69 10.01 13.93 -7.54
CA GLU A 69 10.62 13.42 -6.31
C GLU A 69 10.38 11.91 -6.19
N THR A 70 11.37 11.19 -5.67
CA THR A 70 11.23 9.78 -5.31
C THR A 70 11.12 9.67 -3.80
N VAL A 71 10.08 9.01 -3.34
CA VAL A 71 9.75 8.83 -1.94
C VAL A 71 9.62 7.35 -1.58
N HIS A 72 9.88 7.02 -0.32
CA HIS A 72 9.48 5.74 0.26
C HIS A 72 8.03 5.85 0.71
N TYR A 73 7.19 4.94 0.25
CA TYR A 73 5.79 4.90 0.63
C TYR A 73 5.47 3.65 1.45
N THR A 74 4.40 3.75 2.21
CA THR A 74 3.74 2.60 2.85
C THR A 74 2.35 2.47 2.29
N ALA A 75 1.96 1.25 1.90
CA ALA A 75 0.60 0.93 1.46
C ALA A 75 -0.02 -0.07 2.42
N VAL A 76 -1.21 0.25 2.92
CA VAL A 76 -1.97 -0.56 3.87
C VAL A 76 -3.34 -0.86 3.28
N PRO A 77 -3.77 -2.13 3.17
CA PRO A 77 -5.12 -2.45 2.75
C PRO A 77 -6.12 -1.90 3.77
N VAL A 78 -7.11 -1.14 3.30
CA VAL A 78 -8.20 -0.64 4.14
C VAL A 78 -9.44 -1.51 3.94
N GLN A 79 -9.86 -1.62 2.70
CA GLN A 79 -10.89 -2.53 2.23
C GLN A 79 -10.61 -2.78 0.74
N PRO A 80 -9.86 -3.84 0.42
CA PRO A 80 -9.46 -4.09 -0.95
C PRO A 80 -10.66 -4.09 -1.93
N PRO A 81 -10.50 -3.44 -3.11
CA PRO A 81 -9.26 -2.93 -3.69
C PRO A 81 -8.85 -1.51 -3.27
N ALA A 82 -9.28 -1.01 -2.10
CA ALA A 82 -8.88 0.28 -1.57
C ALA A 82 -7.70 0.16 -0.60
N PHE A 83 -6.71 1.02 -0.76
CA PHE A 83 -5.49 1.07 0.05
C PHE A 83 -5.24 2.48 0.58
N MET A 84 -4.76 2.59 1.80
CA MET A 84 -4.16 3.81 2.32
C MET A 84 -2.67 3.80 1.96
N VAL A 85 -2.23 4.84 1.24
CA VAL A 85 -0.84 4.99 0.77
C VAL A 85 -0.31 6.32 1.30
N TYR A 86 0.80 6.29 2.04
CA TYR A 86 1.33 7.49 2.64
C TYR A 86 2.84 7.57 2.57
N TRP A 87 3.35 8.80 2.55
CA TRP A 87 4.77 9.12 2.49
C TRP A 87 5.07 10.50 3.07
N ARG A 88 6.35 10.75 3.22
CA ARG A 88 6.88 12.08 3.56
C ARG A 88 7.82 12.53 2.45
N GLU A 89 7.66 13.78 2.04
CA GLU A 89 8.53 14.44 1.07
C GLU A 89 9.78 15.06 1.74
N ALA A 90 10.78 15.42 0.93
CA ALA A 90 12.05 15.96 1.41
C ALA A 90 11.88 17.29 2.20
N ASP A 91 10.89 18.11 1.84
CA ASP A 91 10.59 19.36 2.53
C ASP A 91 9.80 19.19 3.84
N GLY A 92 9.41 17.95 4.19
CA GLY A 92 8.61 17.63 5.35
C GLY A 92 7.11 17.53 5.10
N THR A 93 6.66 17.79 3.88
CA THR A 93 5.26 17.54 3.49
C THR A 93 4.89 16.09 3.75
N CYS A 94 3.75 15.86 4.42
CA CYS A 94 3.20 14.53 4.63
C CYS A 94 1.95 14.35 3.77
N VAL A 95 1.91 13.27 3.00
CA VAL A 95 0.80 12.95 2.10
C VAL A 95 0.19 11.62 2.49
N VAL A 96 -1.13 11.59 2.57
CA VAL A 96 -1.93 10.38 2.76
C VAL A 96 -2.95 10.28 1.65
N HIS A 97 -2.86 9.24 0.86
CA HIS A 97 -3.87 8.87 -0.13
C HIS A 97 -4.75 7.74 0.40
N VAL A 98 -6.00 7.73 -0.01
CA VAL A 98 -6.81 6.51 -0.11
C VAL A 98 -7.04 6.28 -1.60
N GLU A 99 -6.47 5.19 -2.12
CA GLU A 99 -6.50 4.82 -3.53
C GLU A 99 -7.43 3.63 -3.72
N ASN A 100 -8.53 3.83 -4.44
CA ASN A 100 -9.47 2.77 -4.77
C ASN A 100 -9.26 2.33 -6.23
N PHE A 101 -8.52 1.26 -6.40
CA PHE A 101 -8.16 0.73 -7.72
C PHE A 101 -9.35 0.12 -8.47
N GLY A 102 -10.39 -0.29 -7.78
CA GLY A 102 -11.61 -0.81 -8.39
C GLY A 102 -12.51 0.28 -8.99
N ARG A 103 -12.53 1.45 -8.34
CA ARG A 103 -13.30 2.62 -8.79
C ARG A 103 -12.49 3.60 -9.63
N GLY A 104 -11.16 3.50 -9.63
CA GLY A 104 -10.31 4.49 -10.25
C GLY A 104 -10.43 5.86 -9.58
N HIS A 105 -10.46 5.90 -8.26
CA HIS A 105 -10.64 7.13 -7.48
C HIS A 105 -9.58 7.24 -6.39
N VAL A 106 -9.15 8.47 -6.10
CA VAL A 106 -8.18 8.80 -5.06
C VAL A 106 -8.65 9.98 -4.23
N TRP A 107 -8.51 9.85 -2.91
CA TRP A 107 -8.63 10.94 -1.94
C TRP A 107 -7.24 11.23 -1.38
N THR A 108 -6.88 12.49 -1.28
CA THR A 108 -5.59 12.90 -0.71
C THR A 108 -5.76 13.89 0.42
N ASN A 109 -4.96 13.72 1.46
CA ASN A 109 -4.77 14.69 2.53
C ASN A 109 -3.29 15.03 2.61
N ILE A 110 -2.98 16.31 2.57
CA ILE A 110 -1.62 16.83 2.50
C ILE A 110 -1.41 17.80 3.66
N ALA A 111 -0.46 17.48 4.54
CA ALA A 111 0.00 18.37 5.59
C ALA A 111 1.29 19.05 5.14
N LEU A 112 1.21 20.36 4.88
CA LEU A 112 2.34 21.16 4.44
C LEU A 112 3.24 21.58 5.63
N PRO A 113 4.54 21.85 5.39
CA PRO A 113 5.49 22.21 6.46
C PRO A 113 5.06 23.44 7.28
N GLY A 114 4.34 24.37 6.67
CA GLY A 114 3.83 25.60 7.32
C GLY A 114 2.55 25.39 8.15
N GLY A 115 2.03 24.16 8.25
CA GLY A 115 0.82 23.84 9.01
C GLY A 115 -0.46 23.90 8.21
N GLU A 116 -0.43 24.27 6.94
CA GLU A 116 -1.58 24.19 6.04
C GLU A 116 -1.96 22.73 5.79
N PHE A 117 -3.26 22.45 5.78
CA PHE A 117 -3.81 21.12 5.52
C PHE A 117 -4.74 21.18 4.31
N VAL A 118 -4.41 20.39 3.29
CA VAL A 118 -5.14 20.36 2.01
C VAL A 118 -5.85 19.02 1.87
N HIS A 119 -7.10 19.07 1.45
CA HIS A 119 -7.90 17.90 1.09
C HIS A 119 -8.38 18.02 -0.35
N LEU A 120 -8.11 16.99 -1.16
CA LEU A 120 -8.57 16.88 -2.54
C LEU A 120 -9.05 15.46 -2.81
N ASP A 121 -9.87 15.30 -3.83
CA ASP A 121 -10.19 14.00 -4.40
C ASP A 121 -10.23 14.07 -5.93
N GLY A 122 -10.10 12.92 -6.57
CA GLY A 122 -10.05 12.90 -8.02
C GLY A 122 -9.98 11.50 -8.60
N GLU A 123 -9.64 11.46 -9.87
CA GLU A 123 -9.56 10.25 -10.67
C GLU A 123 -8.17 9.63 -10.60
N LEU A 124 -8.12 8.30 -10.48
CA LEU A 124 -6.90 7.50 -10.51
C LEU A 124 -6.92 6.61 -11.76
N LYS A 125 -6.00 6.86 -12.68
CA LYS A 125 -5.89 6.15 -13.96
C LYS A 125 -4.59 5.38 -14.07
N GLN A 126 -4.66 4.10 -14.40
CA GLN A 126 -3.47 3.36 -14.80
C GLN A 126 -3.06 3.78 -16.22
N VAL A 127 -1.78 4.14 -16.40
CA VAL A 127 -1.23 4.58 -17.69
C VAL A 127 -0.12 3.65 -18.20
N ARG A 128 0.40 2.80 -17.35
CA ARG A 128 1.35 1.74 -17.70
C ARG A 128 1.37 0.60 -16.68
#